data_b4fdc3591528ff07640bbddbd3f0f16c
#
_entry.id   b4fdc3591528ff07640bbddbd3f0f16c
#
_cell.length_a   1.000
_cell.length_b   1.000
_cell.length_c   1.000
_cell.angle_alpha   90.00
_cell.angle_beta   90.00
_cell.angle_gamma   90.00
#
_symmetry.space_group_name_H-M   'P 1'
#
loop_
_entity.id
_entity.type
_entity.pdbx_description
1 polymer ?
#
loop_
_entity_poly.entity_id
_entity_poly.type
_entity_poly.pdbx_seq_one_letter_code
_entity_poly.pdbx_strand_id
1 'polypeptide(L)'
;MSNKQVLWGSLFLIAINHVPSALACEASALTIQPVSSKSQYDVFSAGTFATINTYRIDANIIGEPCNLSLILQLNDTSRSLKGSNQDKLNFKWSGQIGMPVANQWHLSLTDSQPSATIQMRFPSKQWLASGTYRGLLEVSPSYTSNSQQIEISPSSIPVSVTVPPAAKIHFYGLTQQHYDLDLGTLYSNKVIRSAPNLWVQSNTAYTIVLESSHQGMLRHESNETKWDIPYQLSLDSDRVNLEQLDERIQRLSATIGQPIPLNIVIGETENKPGGQYDDTLQISIEPRLSQQP
;
A
#
# COMPACT_ATOMS: atom_id res chain seq x y z
N MET A 1 61.99 57.93 75.13
CA MET A 1 60.93 58.28 74.16
C MET A 1 60.92 57.20 73.08
N SER A 2 59.95 56.29 73.09
CA SER A 2 59.90 55.10 72.28
C SER A 2 58.64 55.16 71.44
N ASN A 3 58.77 55.27 70.14
CA ASN A 3 57.62 55.19 69.19
C ASN A 3 57.40 53.76 68.81
N LYS A 4 56.21 53.21 69.15
CA LYS A 4 55.69 51.94 68.64
C LYS A 4 54.82 52.24 67.41
N GLN A 5 55.28 51.82 66.26
CA GLN A 5 54.43 51.75 65.11
C GLN A 5 53.65 50.44 65.04
N VAL A 6 52.34 50.57 64.96
CA VAL A 6 51.42 49.45 64.81
C VAL A 6 51.14 49.27 63.33
N LEU A 7 51.60 48.14 62.75
CA LEU A 7 51.27 47.72 61.38
C LEU A 7 49.86 47.08 61.36
N TRP A 8 48.95 47.70 60.65
CA TRP A 8 47.67 47.08 60.24
C TRP A 8 47.79 46.30 58.98
N GLY A 9 47.78 44.99 59.08
CA GLY A 9 47.70 44.12 57.90
C GLY A 9 46.27 43.97 57.42
N SER A 10 45.93 44.51 56.26
CA SER A 10 44.64 44.31 55.60
C SER A 10 44.61 42.95 54.94
N LEU A 11 43.78 42.06 55.45
CA LEU A 11 43.52 40.75 54.86
C LEU A 11 42.48 40.90 53.70
N PHE A 12 42.92 40.84 52.46
CA PHE A 12 42.07 40.86 51.29
C PHE A 12 41.48 39.42 51.09
N LEU A 13 40.22 39.24 51.46
CA LEU A 13 39.45 38.03 51.11
C LEU A 13 39.08 38.09 49.62
N ILE A 14 39.77 37.30 48.77
CA ILE A 14 39.35 37.09 47.39
C ILE A 14 38.20 36.09 47.39
N ALA A 15 36.96 36.59 47.27
CA ALA A 15 35.80 35.75 47.02
C ALA A 15 35.89 35.24 45.58
N ILE A 16 36.24 33.95 45.42
CA ILE A 16 36.18 33.26 44.14
C ILE A 16 34.70 33.02 43.84
N ASN A 17 34.08 33.87 43.04
CA ASN A 17 32.77 33.63 42.47
C ASN A 17 32.89 32.47 41.47
N HIS A 18 32.51 31.28 41.88
CA HIS A 18 32.23 30.17 40.98
C HIS A 18 30.96 30.53 40.21
N VAL A 19 31.13 31.12 39.02
CA VAL A 19 30.06 31.22 38.03
C VAL A 19 29.81 29.80 37.56
N PRO A 20 28.63 29.22 37.80
CA PRO A 20 28.30 27.92 37.22
C PRO A 20 28.39 28.12 35.69
N SER A 21 29.27 27.37 35.05
CA SER A 21 29.33 27.31 33.61
C SER A 21 28.00 26.73 33.16
N ALA A 22 27.09 27.56 32.67
CA ALA A 22 25.89 27.06 31.99
C ALA A 22 26.41 26.19 30.84
N LEU A 23 26.19 24.90 30.92
CA LEU A 23 26.51 23.98 29.83
C LEU A 23 25.71 24.44 28.61
N ALA A 24 26.43 24.87 27.58
CA ALA A 24 25.80 25.23 26.31
C ALA A 24 25.04 24.02 25.79
N CYS A 25 23.86 24.26 25.23
CA CYS A 25 23.09 23.21 24.56
C CYS A 25 23.90 22.62 23.38
N GLU A 26 24.24 21.36 23.50
CA GLU A 26 24.95 20.61 22.47
C GLU A 26 24.10 19.43 22.04
N ALA A 27 23.96 19.22 20.75
CA ALA A 27 23.29 18.07 20.20
C ALA A 27 24.15 17.42 19.12
N SER A 28 24.21 16.09 19.14
CA SER A 28 25.01 15.29 18.23
C SER A 28 24.30 13.97 17.87
N ALA A 29 24.84 13.23 16.91
CA ALA A 29 24.43 11.89 16.54
C ALA A 29 22.93 11.75 16.21
N LEU A 30 22.39 12.67 15.38
CA LEU A 30 21.03 12.56 14.87
C LEU A 30 20.89 11.30 13.98
N THR A 31 19.98 10.41 14.34
CA THR A 31 19.73 9.16 13.61
C THR A 31 18.25 8.94 13.37
N ILE A 32 17.93 8.27 12.27
CA ILE A 32 16.58 7.79 11.96
C ILE A 32 16.64 6.30 11.63
N GLN A 33 15.74 5.50 12.21
CA GLN A 33 15.72 4.05 12.05
C GLN A 33 14.29 3.54 11.86
N PRO A 34 14.07 2.51 11.00
CA PRO A 34 12.77 1.86 10.89
C PRO A 34 12.49 1.02 12.14
N VAL A 35 11.34 1.20 12.78
CA VAL A 35 10.86 0.37 13.90
C VAL A 35 9.99 -0.75 13.37
N SER A 36 9.09 -0.45 12.45
CA SER A 36 8.29 -1.42 11.72
C SER A 36 8.01 -0.91 10.32
N SER A 37 8.23 -1.75 9.35
CA SER A 37 7.87 -1.49 7.96
C SER A 37 7.05 -2.67 7.44
N LYS A 38 5.73 -2.52 7.37
CA LYS A 38 4.95 -3.37 6.48
C LYS A 38 5.24 -2.87 5.08
N SER A 39 6.12 -3.56 4.38
CA SER A 39 6.55 -3.15 3.05
C SER A 39 5.51 -3.35 1.95
N GLN A 40 4.30 -3.82 2.27
CA GLN A 40 3.27 -4.15 1.28
C GLN A 40 2.02 -3.28 1.45
N TYR A 41 1.53 -2.77 0.32
CA TYR A 41 0.30 -2.01 0.19
C TYR A 41 -0.73 -2.84 -0.59
N ASP A 42 -1.87 -3.18 0.05
CA ASP A 42 -2.99 -3.86 -0.60
C ASP A 42 -3.95 -2.83 -1.22
N VAL A 43 -4.06 -2.83 -2.57
CA VAL A 43 -4.96 -1.93 -3.33
C VAL A 43 -6.44 -2.19 -3.05
N PHE A 44 -6.79 -3.39 -2.56
CA PHE A 44 -8.15 -3.78 -2.21
C PHE A 44 -8.46 -3.64 -0.70
N SER A 45 -7.54 -3.10 0.08
CA SER A 45 -7.75 -2.88 1.51
C SER A 45 -8.96 -1.98 1.77
N ALA A 46 -9.86 -2.45 2.63
CA ALA A 46 -11.07 -1.73 3.04
C ALA A 46 -10.86 -0.86 4.30
N GLY A 47 -9.74 -1.01 5.01
CA GLY A 47 -9.42 -0.26 6.21
C GLY A 47 -9.16 1.23 5.95
N THR A 48 -8.93 2.02 6.99
CA THR A 48 -8.55 3.43 6.87
C THR A 48 -7.17 3.59 6.25
N PHE A 49 -6.24 2.71 6.61
CA PHE A 49 -4.88 2.66 6.08
C PHE A 49 -4.56 1.23 5.62
N ALA A 50 -4.01 1.12 4.42
CA ALA A 50 -3.57 -0.15 3.87
C ALA A 50 -2.25 -0.61 4.49
N THR A 51 -1.36 0.35 4.81
CA THR A 51 -0.09 0.06 5.50
C THR A 51 0.39 1.26 6.31
N ILE A 52 1.27 1.00 7.30
CA ILE A 52 1.86 2.01 8.17
C ILE A 52 3.33 1.65 8.36
N ASN A 53 4.21 2.61 8.07
CA ASN A 53 5.63 2.51 8.38
C ASN A 53 5.94 3.40 9.58
N THR A 54 6.66 2.86 10.56
CA THR A 54 7.01 3.55 11.81
C THR A 54 8.52 3.72 11.88
N TYR A 55 8.93 4.93 12.21
CA TYR A 55 10.34 5.31 12.33
C TYR A 55 10.61 5.90 13.71
N ARG A 56 11.77 5.61 14.23
CA ARG A 56 12.31 6.22 15.46
C ARG A 56 13.43 7.19 15.08
N ILE A 57 13.37 8.37 15.69
CA ILE A 57 14.37 9.40 15.57
C ILE A 57 15.02 9.53 16.93
N ASP A 58 16.32 9.48 16.97
CA ASP A 58 17.12 9.63 18.18
C ASP A 58 18.19 10.71 17.95
N ALA A 59 18.43 11.54 18.99
CA ALA A 59 19.54 12.49 19.02
C ALA A 59 20.21 12.41 20.41
N ASN A 60 21.52 12.60 20.43
CA ASN A 60 22.24 12.81 21.68
C ASN A 60 22.22 14.29 22.03
N ILE A 61 21.52 14.65 23.12
CA ILE A 61 21.30 16.03 23.54
C ILE A 61 21.91 16.22 24.94
N ILE A 62 22.79 17.21 25.10
CA ILE A 62 23.51 17.52 26.35
C ILE A 62 23.30 19.00 26.69
N GLY A 63 23.07 19.28 27.95
CA GLY A 63 22.80 20.62 28.49
C GLY A 63 21.33 20.83 28.83
N GLU A 64 21.07 21.61 29.88
CA GLU A 64 19.73 21.94 30.39
C GLU A 64 19.54 23.46 30.51
N PRO A 65 18.44 24.02 29.95
CA PRO A 65 17.46 23.39 29.03
C PRO A 65 17.95 23.36 27.58
N CYS A 66 17.81 22.23 26.93
CA CYS A 66 18.20 22.09 25.50
C CYS A 66 16.99 21.63 24.67
N ASN A 67 16.75 22.29 23.55
CA ASN A 67 15.63 21.97 22.66
C ASN A 67 16.12 21.93 21.19
N LEU A 68 16.08 20.74 20.61
CA LEU A 68 16.46 20.49 19.22
C LEU A 68 15.21 20.42 18.34
N SER A 69 14.98 21.47 17.56
CA SER A 69 13.90 21.47 16.56
C SER A 69 14.33 20.75 15.29
N LEU A 70 13.49 19.84 14.81
CA LEU A 70 13.75 18.97 13.67
C LEU A 70 12.64 19.06 12.63
N ILE A 71 13.03 18.87 11.36
CA ILE A 71 12.13 18.75 10.22
C ILE A 71 12.34 17.37 9.59
N LEU A 72 11.24 16.63 9.41
CA LEU A 72 11.20 15.42 8.60
C LEU A 72 10.48 15.68 7.30
N GLN A 73 11.05 15.17 6.22
CA GLN A 73 10.48 15.29 4.88
C GLN A 73 11.01 14.18 3.97
N LEU A 74 10.36 13.97 2.84
CA LEU A 74 11.03 13.29 1.73
C LEU A 74 11.99 14.28 1.05
N ASN A 75 13.08 13.76 0.49
CA ASN A 75 14.11 14.57 -0.18
C ASN A 75 13.58 15.48 -1.30
N ASP A 76 12.43 15.15 -1.91
CA ASP A 76 11.75 15.96 -2.92
C ASP A 76 10.61 16.81 -2.32
N THR A 77 10.51 16.90 -1.00
CA THR A 77 9.46 17.61 -0.26
C THR A 77 8.03 17.21 -0.63
N SER A 78 7.84 16.04 -1.22
CA SER A 78 6.51 15.51 -1.58
C SER A 78 5.84 14.77 -0.42
N ARG A 79 4.55 14.45 -0.58
CA ARG A 79 3.79 13.54 0.31
C ARG A 79 3.52 12.20 -0.36
N SER A 80 4.39 11.78 -1.25
CA SER A 80 4.19 10.53 -1.98
C SER A 80 5.51 9.83 -2.27
N LEU A 81 5.50 8.50 -2.19
CA LEU A 81 6.55 7.67 -2.77
C LEU A 81 6.31 7.52 -4.26
N LYS A 82 7.36 7.41 -5.04
CA LYS A 82 7.31 7.32 -6.51
C LYS A 82 7.46 5.88 -6.97
N GLY A 83 6.57 5.43 -7.84
CA GLY A 83 6.66 4.20 -8.60
C GLY A 83 7.43 4.38 -9.92
N SER A 84 7.70 3.28 -10.63
CA SER A 84 8.46 3.29 -11.90
C SER A 84 7.78 4.08 -13.01
N ASN A 85 6.45 4.13 -13.05
CA ASN A 85 5.65 4.82 -14.07
C ASN A 85 5.23 6.23 -13.64
N GLN A 86 5.96 6.87 -12.72
CA GLN A 86 5.62 8.15 -12.08
C GLN A 86 4.31 8.11 -11.27
N ASP A 87 3.74 6.94 -11.04
CA ASP A 87 2.64 6.74 -10.10
C ASP A 87 3.05 7.16 -8.70
N LYS A 88 2.09 7.69 -7.93
CA LYS A 88 2.34 8.26 -6.61
C LYS A 88 1.54 7.52 -5.54
N LEU A 89 2.25 6.90 -4.60
CA LEU A 89 1.67 6.36 -3.38
C LEU A 89 1.68 7.44 -2.29
N ASN A 90 0.53 8.05 -2.05
CA ASN A 90 0.38 9.13 -1.08
C ASN A 90 0.36 8.60 0.35
N PHE A 91 0.90 9.39 1.29
CA PHE A 91 0.88 9.09 2.71
C PHE A 91 0.47 10.32 3.54
N LYS A 92 0.16 10.07 4.82
CA LYS A 92 -0.08 11.09 5.84
C LYS A 92 0.90 10.92 6.97
N TRP A 93 1.43 12.02 7.48
CA TRP A 93 2.23 12.02 8.68
C TRP A 93 1.37 11.81 9.93
N SER A 94 1.92 11.12 10.93
CA SER A 94 1.38 10.99 12.27
C SER A 94 2.52 10.75 13.26
N GLY A 95 2.42 11.27 14.48
CA GLY A 95 3.43 11.10 15.53
C GLY A 95 2.87 11.43 16.89
N GLN A 96 3.59 11.05 17.94
CA GLN A 96 3.23 11.37 19.31
C GLN A 96 3.57 12.81 19.68
N ILE A 97 4.68 13.33 19.15
CA ILE A 97 5.13 14.71 19.33
C ILE A 97 5.31 15.37 17.95
N GLY A 98 5.12 16.68 17.92
CA GLY A 98 5.25 17.46 16.68
C GLY A 98 3.93 17.65 15.95
N MET A 99 4.01 18.28 14.79
CA MET A 99 2.86 18.63 13.96
C MET A 99 3.20 18.64 12.47
N PRO A 100 2.22 18.39 11.59
CA PRO A 100 2.42 18.55 10.15
C PRO A 100 2.42 20.03 9.77
N VAL A 101 3.41 20.46 9.02
CA VAL A 101 3.51 21.79 8.40
C VAL A 101 3.73 21.59 6.91
N ALA A 102 2.75 21.95 6.10
CA ALA A 102 2.75 21.64 4.67
C ALA A 102 3.03 20.13 4.43
N ASN A 103 4.09 19.78 3.72
CA ASN A 103 4.47 18.40 3.41
C ASN A 103 5.49 17.81 4.38
N GLN A 104 5.84 18.53 5.43
CA GLN A 104 6.87 18.19 6.40
C GLN A 104 6.21 17.81 7.74
N TRP A 105 6.98 17.17 8.60
CA TRP A 105 6.66 16.97 10.01
C TRP A 105 7.69 17.70 10.87
N HIS A 106 7.23 18.64 11.68
CA HIS A 106 8.05 19.41 12.61
C HIS A 106 7.91 18.82 13.99
N LEU A 107 9.02 18.58 14.66
CA LEU A 107 9.07 18.09 16.03
C LEU A 107 10.23 18.70 16.79
N SER A 108 10.18 18.59 18.13
CA SER A 108 11.28 19.00 19.00
C SER A 108 11.66 17.85 19.91
N LEU A 109 12.97 17.62 20.05
CA LEU A 109 13.55 16.71 21.05
C LEU A 109 14.21 17.56 22.15
N THR A 110 14.21 17.01 23.36
CA THR A 110 14.83 17.64 24.54
C THR A 110 15.79 16.64 25.20
N ASP A 111 16.62 17.12 26.11
CA ASP A 111 17.46 16.28 26.97
C ASP A 111 16.66 15.22 27.73
N SER A 112 15.46 15.57 28.23
CA SER A 112 14.54 14.65 28.90
C SER A 112 13.77 13.73 27.92
N GLN A 113 13.63 14.10 26.66
CA GLN A 113 12.96 13.33 25.60
C GLN A 113 13.80 13.33 24.32
N PRO A 114 14.94 12.59 24.29
CA PRO A 114 15.89 12.60 23.19
C PRO A 114 15.45 11.74 21.99
N SER A 115 14.26 11.13 22.05
CA SER A 115 13.73 10.28 20.98
C SER A 115 12.27 10.55 20.67
N ALA A 116 11.90 10.32 19.41
CA ALA A 116 10.52 10.44 18.92
C ALA A 116 10.16 9.30 17.96
N THR A 117 8.88 8.93 17.96
CA THR A 117 8.32 7.98 17.00
C THR A 117 7.38 8.68 16.03
N ILE A 118 7.61 8.47 14.74
CA ILE A 118 6.86 9.06 13.64
C ILE A 118 6.35 7.95 12.73
N GLN A 119 5.19 8.17 12.14
CA GLN A 119 4.53 7.23 11.23
C GLN A 119 4.24 7.87 9.88
N MET A 120 4.55 7.14 8.82
CA MET A 120 4.00 7.33 7.48
C MET A 120 2.81 6.39 7.34
N ARG A 121 1.60 6.94 7.28
CA ARG A 121 0.34 6.19 7.14
C ARG A 121 -0.14 6.29 5.71
N PHE A 122 -0.26 5.17 5.03
CA PHE A 122 -0.69 5.07 3.63
C PHE A 122 -2.21 4.79 3.59
N PRO A 123 -3.04 5.78 3.22
CA PRO A 123 -4.49 5.60 3.15
C PRO A 123 -4.85 4.50 2.17
N SER A 124 -5.89 3.74 2.48
CA SER A 124 -6.49 2.75 1.57
C SER A 124 -7.14 3.44 0.36
N LYS A 125 -7.61 2.64 -0.59
CA LYS A 125 -8.34 3.08 -1.78
C LYS A 125 -7.53 3.95 -2.74
N GLN A 126 -6.21 3.90 -2.70
CA GLN A 126 -5.37 4.41 -3.78
C GLN A 126 -5.22 3.29 -4.82
N TRP A 127 -5.69 3.55 -6.02
CA TRP A 127 -5.49 2.63 -7.14
C TRP A 127 -4.09 2.83 -7.71
N LEU A 128 -3.27 1.81 -7.59
CA LEU A 128 -1.84 1.86 -7.90
C LEU A 128 -1.45 0.66 -8.75
N ALA A 129 -0.63 0.88 -9.75
CA ALA A 129 -0.02 -0.22 -10.49
C ALA A 129 0.86 -1.08 -9.57
N SER A 130 0.96 -2.37 -9.87
CA SER A 130 1.89 -3.26 -9.16
C SER A 130 3.33 -2.80 -9.34
N GLY A 131 4.13 -2.88 -8.25
CA GLY A 131 5.52 -2.44 -8.28
C GLY A 131 6.02 -1.92 -6.94
N THR A 132 7.24 -1.39 -6.93
CA THR A 132 7.85 -0.82 -5.73
C THR A 132 7.86 0.70 -5.80
N TYR A 133 7.30 1.34 -4.77
CA TYR A 133 7.26 2.78 -4.58
C TYR A 133 8.35 3.19 -3.60
N ARG A 134 9.16 4.18 -3.98
CA ARG A 134 10.39 4.54 -3.24
C ARG A 134 10.46 6.03 -2.94
N GLY A 135 11.20 6.38 -1.89
CA GLY A 135 11.57 7.72 -1.50
C GLY A 135 12.78 7.71 -0.57
N LEU A 136 13.37 8.85 -0.31
CA LEU A 136 14.40 9.04 0.70
C LEU A 136 13.82 9.91 1.80
N LEU A 137 13.69 9.36 3.01
CA LEU A 137 13.24 10.08 4.19
C LEU A 137 14.44 10.73 4.86
N GLU A 138 14.34 12.03 5.08
CA GLU A 138 15.39 12.86 5.66
C GLU A 138 14.89 13.53 6.93
N VAL A 139 15.72 13.54 7.95
CA VAL A 139 15.56 14.35 9.16
C VAL A 139 16.70 15.34 9.26
N SER A 140 16.37 16.62 9.43
CA SER A 140 17.34 17.71 9.51
C SER A 140 16.99 18.67 10.65
N PRO A 141 18.00 19.36 11.26
CA PRO A 141 17.73 20.40 12.23
C PRO A 141 17.04 21.60 11.56
N SER A 142 16.08 22.19 12.28
CA SER A 142 15.42 23.43 11.89
C SER A 142 16.16 24.60 12.53
N TYR A 143 16.82 25.44 11.74
CA TYR A 143 17.49 26.64 12.25
C TYR A 143 16.45 27.76 12.47
N THR A 144 16.14 28.07 13.71
CA THR A 144 15.47 29.32 14.06
C THR A 144 16.53 30.35 14.44
N SER A 145 16.39 31.57 13.98
CA SER A 145 17.37 32.64 13.95
C SER A 145 17.94 33.14 15.30
N ASN A 146 17.63 32.50 16.42
CA ASN A 146 18.08 32.88 17.77
C ASN A 146 18.74 31.75 18.57
N SER A 147 19.02 30.62 17.98
CA SER A 147 19.58 29.47 18.68
C SER A 147 21.04 29.27 18.34
N GLN A 148 21.83 28.94 19.35
CA GLN A 148 23.20 28.49 19.20
C GLN A 148 23.29 27.53 18.00
N GLN A 149 24.33 27.73 17.21
CA GLN A 149 24.57 26.98 15.96
C GLN A 149 24.89 25.53 16.31
N ILE A 150 23.85 24.70 16.36
CA ILE A 150 23.99 23.25 16.58
C ILE A 150 24.40 22.63 15.25
N GLU A 151 25.66 22.26 15.12
CA GLU A 151 26.21 21.61 13.92
C GLU A 151 25.87 20.11 13.93
N ILE A 152 24.62 19.74 13.55
CA ILE A 152 24.23 18.36 13.35
C ILE A 152 24.00 18.12 11.86
N SER A 153 24.65 17.07 11.34
CA SER A 153 24.41 16.63 9.97
C SER A 153 23.02 15.98 9.84
N PRO A 154 22.30 16.22 8.74
CA PRO A 154 21.07 15.53 8.43
C PRO A 154 21.28 14.00 8.38
N SER A 155 20.26 13.24 8.78
CA SER A 155 20.25 11.80 8.66
C SER A 155 19.16 11.38 7.69
N SER A 156 19.42 10.37 6.86
CA SER A 156 18.44 9.90 5.88
C SER A 156 18.43 8.40 5.76
N ILE A 157 17.24 7.84 5.42
CA ILE A 157 17.06 6.43 5.13
C ILE A 157 16.18 6.22 3.89
N PRO A 158 16.46 5.19 3.09
CA PRO A 158 15.56 4.81 2.01
C PRO A 158 14.24 4.25 2.57
N VAL A 159 13.13 4.66 1.97
CA VAL A 159 11.78 4.16 2.23
C VAL A 159 11.26 3.48 1.00
N SER A 160 10.71 2.28 1.16
CA SER A 160 10.06 1.55 0.07
C SER A 160 8.77 0.88 0.54
N VAL A 161 7.79 0.84 -0.37
CA VAL A 161 6.53 0.11 -0.19
C VAL A 161 6.25 -0.65 -1.48
N THR A 162 6.00 -1.94 -1.38
CA THR A 162 5.65 -2.79 -2.52
C THR A 162 4.14 -2.88 -2.64
N VAL A 163 3.63 -2.62 -3.85
CA VAL A 163 2.25 -2.89 -4.24
C VAL A 163 2.25 -4.22 -5.00
N PRO A 164 1.78 -5.32 -4.41
CA PRO A 164 1.77 -6.62 -5.09
C PRO A 164 0.81 -6.63 -6.27
N PRO A 165 1.03 -7.48 -7.29
CA PRO A 165 0.05 -7.81 -8.30
C PRO A 165 -1.21 -8.35 -7.62
N ALA A 166 -2.37 -7.78 -7.98
CA ALA A 166 -3.64 -8.15 -7.37
C ALA A 166 -4.77 -8.03 -8.38
N ALA A 167 -5.70 -8.98 -8.35
CA ALA A 167 -6.88 -9.01 -9.20
C ALA A 167 -8.10 -9.53 -8.45
N LYS A 168 -9.30 -9.08 -8.85
CA LYS A 168 -10.59 -9.56 -8.34
C LYS A 168 -11.57 -9.73 -9.48
N ILE A 169 -12.38 -10.78 -9.39
CA ILE A 169 -13.50 -11.05 -10.29
C ILE A 169 -14.74 -11.38 -9.46
N HIS A 170 -15.89 -10.92 -9.87
CA HIS A 170 -17.20 -11.24 -9.30
C HIS A 170 -18.29 -10.93 -10.31
N PHE A 171 -19.51 -11.34 -10.05
CA PHE A 171 -20.66 -10.98 -10.87
C PHE A 171 -21.04 -9.50 -10.66
N TYR A 172 -21.23 -8.77 -11.74
CA TYR A 172 -21.56 -7.34 -11.69
C TYR A 172 -22.91 -7.11 -10.98
N GLY A 173 -22.89 -6.27 -9.96
CA GLY A 173 -24.08 -5.94 -9.16
C GLY A 173 -24.53 -7.03 -8.17
N LEU A 174 -23.78 -8.14 -8.04
CA LEU A 174 -24.08 -9.22 -7.11
C LEU A 174 -22.96 -9.35 -6.07
N THR A 175 -23.33 -9.75 -4.84
CA THR A 175 -22.36 -10.04 -3.76
C THR A 175 -22.03 -11.53 -3.65
N GLN A 176 -22.77 -12.37 -4.37
CA GLN A 176 -22.62 -13.82 -4.35
C GLN A 176 -21.48 -14.25 -5.27
N GLN A 177 -20.77 -15.30 -4.88
CA GLN A 177 -19.72 -15.94 -5.69
C GLN A 177 -20.26 -17.09 -6.55
N HIS A 178 -21.49 -17.51 -6.31
CA HIS A 178 -22.20 -18.54 -7.05
C HIS A 178 -23.47 -17.95 -7.65
N TYR A 179 -23.78 -18.34 -8.88
CA TYR A 179 -24.96 -17.89 -9.60
C TYR A 179 -25.57 -19.04 -10.40
N ASP A 180 -26.83 -19.39 -10.08
CA ASP A 180 -27.60 -20.38 -10.83
C ASP A 180 -28.27 -19.70 -12.01
N LEU A 181 -27.80 -19.99 -13.21
CA LEU A 181 -28.34 -19.46 -14.46
C LEU A 181 -29.36 -20.40 -15.05
N ASP A 182 -30.64 -20.03 -14.95
CA ASP A 182 -31.70 -20.74 -15.64
C ASP A 182 -31.64 -20.46 -17.15
N LEU A 183 -31.36 -21.51 -17.92
CA LEU A 183 -31.32 -21.47 -19.37
C LEU A 183 -32.73 -21.58 -19.99
N GLY A 184 -33.77 -21.96 -19.23
CA GLY A 184 -35.11 -22.19 -19.70
C GLY A 184 -35.20 -23.33 -20.74
N THR A 185 -36.25 -23.38 -21.56
CA THR A 185 -36.39 -24.39 -22.60
C THR A 185 -35.26 -24.29 -23.62
N LEU A 186 -34.53 -25.40 -23.82
CA LEU A 186 -33.42 -25.48 -24.77
C LEU A 186 -33.90 -25.72 -26.19
N TYR A 187 -33.33 -25.04 -27.16
CA TYR A 187 -33.46 -25.26 -28.59
C TYR A 187 -32.20 -24.83 -29.33
N SER A 188 -31.93 -25.41 -30.47
CA SER A 188 -30.70 -25.13 -31.27
C SER A 188 -30.56 -23.66 -31.59
N ASN A 189 -29.33 -23.13 -31.42
CA ASN A 189 -28.95 -21.74 -31.62
C ASN A 189 -29.64 -20.71 -30.70
N LYS A 190 -30.18 -21.16 -29.58
CA LYS A 190 -30.71 -20.24 -28.54
C LYS A 190 -29.60 -19.39 -27.95
N VAL A 191 -29.81 -18.07 -27.96
CA VAL A 191 -28.91 -17.11 -27.30
C VAL A 191 -29.42 -16.80 -25.89
N ILE A 192 -28.60 -17.07 -24.88
CA ILE A 192 -28.91 -16.76 -23.49
C ILE A 192 -28.48 -15.32 -23.19
N ARG A 193 -29.45 -14.47 -22.94
CA ARG A 193 -29.23 -13.04 -22.64
C ARG A 193 -29.33 -12.69 -21.15
N SER A 194 -29.72 -13.65 -20.31
CA SER A 194 -29.89 -13.50 -18.88
C SER A 194 -28.60 -13.76 -18.08
N ALA A 195 -27.51 -14.15 -18.74
CA ALA A 195 -26.23 -14.36 -18.07
C ALA A 195 -25.74 -13.06 -17.44
N PRO A 196 -25.27 -13.09 -16.16
CA PRO A 196 -24.74 -11.92 -15.50
C PRO A 196 -23.40 -11.51 -16.12
N ASN A 197 -23.13 -10.22 -16.16
CA ASN A 197 -21.79 -9.73 -16.52
C ASN A 197 -20.80 -10.05 -15.40
N LEU A 198 -19.56 -10.28 -15.76
CA LEU A 198 -18.45 -10.33 -14.82
C LEU A 198 -17.94 -8.91 -14.56
N TRP A 199 -17.57 -8.61 -13.31
CA TRP A 199 -16.85 -7.40 -12.96
C TRP A 199 -15.41 -7.74 -12.62
N VAL A 200 -14.47 -7.15 -13.36
CA VAL A 200 -13.05 -7.43 -13.23
C VAL A 200 -12.29 -6.19 -12.81
N GLN A 201 -11.44 -6.32 -11.79
CA GLN A 201 -10.49 -5.33 -11.34
C GLN A 201 -9.10 -5.96 -11.24
N SER A 202 -8.08 -5.30 -11.79
CA SER A 202 -6.69 -5.74 -11.65
C SER A 202 -5.73 -4.57 -11.76
N ASN A 203 -4.74 -4.50 -10.86
CA ASN A 203 -3.71 -3.46 -10.88
C ASN A 203 -2.50 -3.80 -11.79
N THR A 204 -2.60 -4.88 -12.54
CA THR A 204 -1.59 -5.36 -13.50
C THR A 204 -2.29 -6.06 -14.66
N ALA A 205 -1.54 -6.51 -15.66
CA ALA A 205 -2.02 -7.48 -16.63
C ALA A 205 -2.55 -8.74 -15.93
N TYR A 206 -3.54 -9.41 -16.50
CA TYR A 206 -4.18 -10.56 -15.84
C TYR A 206 -4.62 -11.62 -16.84
N THR A 207 -4.97 -12.78 -16.32
CA THR A 207 -5.54 -13.90 -17.08
C THR A 207 -6.86 -14.31 -16.44
N ILE A 208 -7.93 -14.41 -17.20
CA ILE A 208 -9.17 -15.04 -16.80
C ILE A 208 -9.06 -16.52 -17.15
N VAL A 209 -9.30 -17.40 -16.19
CA VAL A 209 -9.27 -18.84 -16.36
C VAL A 209 -10.70 -19.37 -16.24
N LEU A 210 -11.13 -20.17 -17.23
CA LEU A 210 -12.46 -20.76 -17.28
C LEU A 210 -12.33 -22.27 -17.38
N GLU A 211 -13.09 -22.96 -16.54
CA GLU A 211 -13.17 -24.41 -16.47
C GLU A 211 -14.63 -24.83 -16.55
N SER A 212 -14.97 -25.75 -17.45
CA SER A 212 -16.30 -26.36 -17.57
C SER A 212 -16.24 -27.79 -17.04
N SER A 213 -17.15 -28.17 -16.15
CA SER A 213 -17.19 -29.53 -15.59
C SER A 213 -17.45 -30.60 -16.65
N HIS A 214 -18.14 -30.22 -17.74
CA HIS A 214 -18.48 -31.14 -18.83
C HIS A 214 -17.90 -30.68 -20.18
N GLN A 215 -16.80 -29.90 -20.15
CA GLN A 215 -16.05 -29.49 -21.33
C GLN A 215 -16.93 -28.81 -22.42
N GLY A 216 -17.77 -27.87 -21.97
CA GLY A 216 -18.66 -27.12 -22.87
C GLY A 216 -19.91 -27.89 -23.32
N MET A 217 -20.27 -28.89 -22.54
CA MET A 217 -21.48 -29.70 -22.76
C MET A 217 -22.45 -29.53 -21.59
N LEU A 218 -23.69 -29.29 -21.87
CA LEU A 218 -24.78 -29.45 -20.90
C LEU A 218 -25.11 -30.94 -20.76
N ARG A 219 -24.87 -31.51 -19.58
CA ARG A 219 -25.06 -32.91 -19.26
C ARG A 219 -26.52 -33.17 -18.92
N HIS A 220 -27.11 -34.22 -19.55
CA HIS A 220 -28.48 -34.68 -19.20
C HIS A 220 -28.48 -35.34 -17.81
N GLU A 221 -29.58 -35.22 -17.06
CA GLU A 221 -29.77 -35.79 -15.72
C GLU A 221 -29.53 -37.31 -15.62
N SER A 222 -29.63 -38.06 -16.72
CA SER A 222 -29.28 -39.49 -16.79
C SER A 222 -27.75 -39.74 -16.79
N ASN A 223 -26.91 -38.72 -16.85
CA ASN A 223 -25.46 -38.82 -16.97
C ASN A 223 -24.92 -39.54 -18.21
N GLU A 224 -25.76 -39.73 -19.25
CA GLU A 224 -25.31 -40.36 -20.49
C GLU A 224 -24.74 -39.33 -21.48
N THR A 225 -23.48 -39.46 -21.82
CA THR A 225 -22.75 -38.51 -22.69
C THR A 225 -23.36 -38.38 -24.10
N LYS A 226 -24.04 -39.41 -24.60
CA LYS A 226 -24.73 -39.35 -25.90
C LYS A 226 -25.85 -38.31 -25.97
N TRP A 227 -26.34 -37.89 -24.79
CA TRP A 227 -27.40 -36.91 -24.66
C TRP A 227 -26.89 -35.51 -24.40
N ASP A 228 -25.58 -35.32 -24.23
CA ASP A 228 -24.98 -34.01 -24.00
C ASP A 228 -25.33 -33.01 -25.13
N ILE A 229 -25.63 -31.78 -24.74
CA ILE A 229 -25.94 -30.69 -25.65
C ILE A 229 -24.74 -29.73 -25.61
N PRO A 230 -24.03 -29.51 -26.73
CA PRO A 230 -22.92 -28.55 -26.74
C PRO A 230 -23.43 -27.11 -26.58
N TYR A 231 -22.62 -26.27 -25.94
CA TYR A 231 -22.85 -24.84 -25.91
C TYR A 231 -21.57 -24.06 -26.18
N GLN A 232 -21.71 -22.84 -26.67
CA GLN A 232 -20.60 -21.92 -26.92
C GLN A 232 -20.66 -20.80 -25.91
N LEU A 233 -19.49 -20.45 -25.37
CA LEU A 233 -19.32 -19.32 -24.46
C LEU A 233 -18.41 -18.29 -25.12
N SER A 234 -18.73 -17.01 -24.96
CA SER A 234 -17.78 -15.93 -25.23
C SER A 234 -17.76 -14.91 -24.10
N LEU A 235 -16.57 -14.36 -23.83
CA LEU A 235 -16.33 -13.24 -22.94
C LEU A 235 -16.15 -11.99 -23.78
N ASP A 236 -17.08 -11.05 -23.70
CA ASP A 236 -17.16 -9.93 -24.63
C ASP A 236 -17.19 -10.45 -26.09
N SER A 237 -16.12 -10.26 -26.85
CA SER A 237 -15.99 -10.76 -28.23
C SER A 237 -15.13 -12.02 -28.34
N ASP A 238 -14.43 -12.41 -27.28
CA ASP A 238 -13.50 -13.54 -27.32
C ASP A 238 -14.24 -14.85 -27.12
N ARG A 239 -14.17 -15.75 -28.10
CA ARG A 239 -14.71 -17.09 -27.99
C ARG A 239 -13.86 -17.92 -27.02
N VAL A 240 -14.52 -18.63 -26.11
CA VAL A 240 -13.90 -19.49 -25.11
C VAL A 240 -13.90 -20.94 -25.61
N ASN A 241 -12.76 -21.60 -25.58
CA ASN A 241 -12.66 -23.01 -25.93
C ASN A 241 -12.83 -23.89 -24.69
N LEU A 242 -14.06 -24.25 -24.35
CA LEU A 242 -14.40 -25.06 -23.18
C LEU A 242 -14.08 -26.55 -23.33
N GLU A 243 -13.64 -27.03 -24.50
CA GLU A 243 -13.22 -28.43 -24.71
C GLU A 243 -11.91 -28.75 -23.98
N GLN A 244 -11.12 -27.72 -23.64
CA GLN A 244 -9.92 -27.84 -22.81
C GLN A 244 -10.27 -27.88 -21.32
N LEU A 245 -9.37 -28.45 -20.52
CA LEU A 245 -9.56 -28.51 -19.06
C LEU A 245 -9.64 -27.12 -18.46
N ASP A 246 -8.77 -26.20 -18.93
CA ASP A 246 -8.79 -24.79 -18.57
C ASP A 246 -8.52 -23.91 -19.81
N GLU A 247 -9.35 -22.95 -20.04
CA GLU A 247 -9.15 -21.93 -21.08
C GLU A 247 -8.64 -20.64 -20.44
N ARG A 248 -7.61 -20.05 -21.02
CA ARG A 248 -6.86 -18.93 -20.44
C ARG A 248 -6.91 -17.69 -21.33
N ILE A 249 -7.72 -16.72 -20.98
CA ILE A 249 -7.89 -15.48 -21.72
C ILE A 249 -7.01 -14.39 -21.10
N GLN A 250 -6.00 -13.95 -21.82
CA GLN A 250 -5.05 -12.94 -21.36
C GLN A 250 -5.54 -11.52 -21.61
N ARG A 251 -5.33 -10.63 -20.65
CA ARG A 251 -5.52 -9.18 -20.74
C ARG A 251 -4.21 -8.48 -20.38
N LEU A 252 -3.71 -7.67 -21.30
CA LEU A 252 -2.35 -7.08 -21.20
C LEU A 252 -2.29 -5.79 -20.38
N SER A 253 -3.43 -5.25 -19.96
CA SER A 253 -3.51 -3.99 -19.22
C SER A 253 -4.27 -4.14 -17.91
N ALA A 254 -3.91 -3.31 -16.93
CA ALA A 254 -4.66 -3.13 -15.69
C ALA A 254 -6.06 -2.55 -15.96
N THR A 255 -7.00 -2.80 -15.04
CA THR A 255 -8.36 -2.23 -15.07
C THR A 255 -8.85 -1.88 -13.67
N ILE A 256 -9.38 -0.68 -13.50
CA ILE A 256 -10.01 -0.24 -12.24
C ILE A 256 -11.39 -0.85 -12.01
N GLY A 257 -11.91 -1.54 -13.01
CA GLY A 257 -13.22 -2.20 -13.01
C GLY A 257 -13.94 -1.97 -14.33
N GLN A 258 -14.31 -3.07 -14.98
CA GLN A 258 -15.14 -3.06 -16.19
C GLN A 258 -16.06 -4.27 -16.20
N PRO A 259 -17.31 -4.11 -16.68
CA PRO A 259 -18.19 -5.24 -16.91
C PRO A 259 -17.74 -6.00 -18.18
N ILE A 260 -17.69 -7.31 -18.07
CA ILE A 260 -17.41 -8.22 -19.22
C ILE A 260 -18.67 -9.07 -19.41
N PRO A 261 -19.38 -8.92 -20.53
CA PRO A 261 -20.57 -9.72 -20.80
C PRO A 261 -20.21 -11.18 -21.09
N LEU A 262 -21.02 -12.07 -20.50
CA LEU A 262 -21.04 -13.50 -20.80
C LEU A 262 -22.11 -13.75 -21.87
N ASN A 263 -21.73 -14.29 -23.02
CA ASN A 263 -22.64 -14.67 -24.07
C ASN A 263 -22.61 -16.19 -24.23
N ILE A 264 -23.78 -16.83 -24.12
CA ILE A 264 -23.92 -18.29 -24.26
C ILE A 264 -24.86 -18.58 -25.41
N VAL A 265 -24.47 -19.49 -26.29
CA VAL A 265 -25.28 -19.97 -27.41
C VAL A 265 -25.38 -21.48 -27.31
N ILE A 266 -26.60 -22.00 -27.26
CA ILE A 266 -26.88 -23.44 -27.22
C ILE A 266 -26.68 -24.04 -28.59
N GLY A 267 -25.98 -25.17 -28.64
CA GLY A 267 -25.76 -25.92 -29.88
C GLY A 267 -26.94 -26.79 -30.32
N GLU A 268 -26.66 -27.88 -31.07
CA GLU A 268 -27.67 -28.78 -31.56
C GLU A 268 -28.43 -29.51 -30.44
N THR A 269 -29.77 -29.45 -30.52
CA THR A 269 -30.68 -30.13 -29.57
C THR A 269 -31.54 -31.20 -30.23
N GLU A 270 -31.39 -31.40 -31.55
CA GLU A 270 -32.17 -32.43 -32.25
C GLU A 270 -31.84 -33.83 -31.73
N ASN A 271 -32.87 -34.66 -31.64
CA ASN A 271 -32.78 -36.03 -31.11
C ASN A 271 -32.27 -36.15 -29.69
N LYS A 272 -32.34 -35.10 -28.89
CA LYS A 272 -32.02 -35.13 -27.46
C LYS A 272 -33.30 -35.36 -26.63
N PRO A 273 -33.26 -36.21 -25.55
CA PRO A 273 -34.43 -36.44 -24.72
C PRO A 273 -34.86 -35.18 -23.97
N GLY A 274 -36.14 -35.13 -23.59
CA GLY A 274 -36.60 -34.14 -22.60
C GLY A 274 -36.01 -34.47 -21.23
N GLY A 275 -35.77 -33.48 -20.41
CA GLY A 275 -35.19 -33.61 -19.07
C GLY A 275 -34.41 -32.38 -18.66
N GLN A 276 -33.68 -32.48 -17.54
CA GLN A 276 -32.79 -31.43 -17.06
C GLN A 276 -31.39 -31.61 -17.63
N TYR A 277 -30.79 -30.47 -17.98
CA TYR A 277 -29.44 -30.38 -18.50
C TYR A 277 -28.66 -29.33 -17.73
N ASP A 278 -27.47 -29.64 -17.25
CA ASP A 278 -26.64 -28.75 -16.50
C ASP A 278 -25.14 -28.84 -16.83
N ASP A 279 -24.43 -27.80 -16.54
CA ASP A 279 -22.98 -27.75 -16.46
C ASP A 279 -22.57 -26.74 -15.39
N THR A 280 -21.40 -26.93 -14.80
CA THR A 280 -20.80 -25.97 -13.87
C THR A 280 -19.60 -25.30 -14.53
N LEU A 281 -19.69 -23.97 -14.67
CA LEU A 281 -18.60 -23.14 -15.15
C LEU A 281 -17.91 -22.45 -13.99
N GLN A 282 -16.65 -22.80 -13.76
CA GLN A 282 -15.78 -22.10 -12.81
C GLN A 282 -15.00 -21.01 -13.51
N ILE A 283 -15.05 -19.78 -12.96
CA ILE A 283 -14.35 -18.62 -13.51
C ILE A 283 -13.45 -18.04 -12.44
N SER A 284 -12.16 -17.93 -12.73
CA SER A 284 -11.18 -17.38 -11.82
C SER A 284 -10.29 -16.33 -12.52
N ILE A 285 -9.51 -15.58 -11.75
CA ILE A 285 -8.62 -14.56 -12.26
C ILE A 285 -7.25 -14.68 -11.62
N GLU A 286 -6.20 -14.59 -12.43
CA GLU A 286 -4.81 -14.62 -12.01
C GLU A 286 -4.13 -13.29 -12.41
N PRO A 287 -3.63 -12.48 -11.46
CA PRO A 287 -2.80 -11.34 -11.81
C PRO A 287 -1.46 -11.84 -12.35
N ARG A 288 -0.98 -11.24 -13.44
CA ARG A 288 0.35 -11.58 -13.96
C ARG A 288 1.42 -11.01 -13.03
N LEU A 289 2.32 -11.87 -12.59
CA LEU A 289 3.50 -11.45 -11.86
C LEU A 289 4.36 -10.63 -12.81
N SER A 290 4.64 -9.36 -12.49
CA SER A 290 5.65 -8.60 -13.21
C SER A 290 6.97 -9.33 -13.03
N GLN A 291 7.56 -9.84 -14.11
CA GLN A 291 8.97 -10.22 -14.06
C GLN A 291 9.72 -8.91 -13.73
N GLN A 292 10.23 -8.81 -12.50
CA GLN A 292 11.20 -7.78 -12.20
C GLN A 292 12.43 -8.06 -13.06
N PRO A 293 12.90 -7.05 -13.82
CA PRO A 293 14.17 -7.17 -14.53
C PRO A 293 15.34 -7.31 -13.56
#